data_67b604eedfe8134a9b5258d11a0b93e8
#
_entry.id   67b604eedfe8134a9b5258d11a0b93e8
#
_cell.length_a   1.000
_cell.length_b   1.000
_cell.length_c   1.000
_cell.angle_alpha   90.00
_cell.angle_beta   90.00
_cell.angle_gamma   90.00
#
_symmetry.space_group_name_H-M   'P 1'
#
loop_
_entity.id
_entity.type
_entity.pdbx_description
1 polymer ?
#
loop_
_entity_poly.entity_id
_entity_poly.type
_entity_poly.pdbx_seq_one_letter_code
_entity_poly.pdbx_strand_id
1 'polypeptide(L)'
;KENKVKLTLLAFLMKALVASLKKFPEFNASMDNAVDGEINLIIKHYYHIGFAVDTVNGLIVPVIKDIDQKGIITIAEELIQLSALAREGKLKPIDMQGASFTISSLGGIGGTAFTPIINAPEVAILGVSKASIKPIYHGKQFAPRLMLPLSLSYDHRVIDGAAAARFTTHLSEVLTDMRLALL
;
A
#
# COMPACT_ATOMS: atom_id res chain seq x y z
N LYS A 1 6.30 -31.29 -7.33
CA LYS A 1 7.28 -30.19 -7.07
C LYS A 1 6.46 -29.04 -6.53
N GLU A 2 6.47 -28.82 -5.20
CA GLU A 2 5.88 -27.62 -4.60
C GLU A 2 6.69 -26.40 -5.08
N ASN A 3 6.05 -25.53 -5.86
CA ASN A 3 6.60 -24.24 -6.20
C ASN A 3 6.67 -23.40 -4.91
N LYS A 4 7.85 -23.27 -4.34
CA LYS A 4 8.06 -22.42 -3.16
C LYS A 4 7.99 -20.95 -3.58
N VAL A 5 6.81 -20.34 -3.44
CA VAL A 5 6.63 -18.90 -3.64
C VAL A 5 7.27 -18.15 -2.48
N LYS A 6 8.13 -17.18 -2.76
CA LYS A 6 8.72 -16.33 -1.73
C LYS A 6 7.67 -15.32 -1.26
N LEU A 7 7.08 -15.57 -0.11
CA LEU A 7 6.18 -14.62 0.53
C LEU A 7 6.96 -13.43 1.10
N THR A 8 6.51 -12.24 0.79
CA THR A 8 7.08 -10.99 1.31
C THR A 8 6.05 -10.27 2.18
N LEU A 9 6.52 -9.42 3.09
CA LEU A 9 5.65 -8.57 3.91
C LEU A 9 4.67 -7.73 3.06
N LEU A 10 5.10 -7.34 1.85
CA LEU A 10 4.29 -6.50 0.96
C LEU A 10 2.97 -7.20 0.52
N ALA A 11 2.98 -8.52 0.30
CA ALA A 11 1.77 -9.26 -0.03
C ALA A 11 0.74 -9.23 1.13
N PHE A 12 1.21 -9.39 2.37
CA PHE A 12 0.36 -9.27 3.55
C PHE A 12 -0.14 -7.83 3.75
N LEU A 13 0.73 -6.85 3.54
CA LEU A 13 0.37 -5.43 3.64
C LEU A 13 -0.71 -5.05 2.64
N MET A 14 -0.66 -5.56 1.40
CA MET A 14 -1.70 -5.32 0.39
C MET A 14 -3.07 -5.86 0.84
N LYS A 15 -3.13 -7.03 1.46
CA LYS A 15 -4.40 -7.56 2.01
C LYS A 15 -4.90 -6.72 3.20
N ALA A 16 -4.01 -6.34 4.12
CA ALA A 16 -4.36 -5.48 5.24
C ALA A 16 -4.83 -4.09 4.78
N LEU A 17 -4.19 -3.55 3.74
CA LEU A 17 -4.57 -2.28 3.14
C LEU A 17 -5.98 -2.35 2.55
N VAL A 18 -6.32 -3.41 1.81
CA VAL A 18 -7.67 -3.58 1.26
C VAL A 18 -8.74 -3.64 2.35
N ALA A 19 -8.48 -4.33 3.47
CA ALA A 19 -9.40 -4.32 4.61
C ALA A 19 -9.60 -2.89 5.17
N SER A 20 -8.54 -2.09 5.20
CA SER A 20 -8.61 -0.69 5.63
C SER A 20 -9.33 0.20 4.60
N LEU A 21 -9.10 0.00 3.30
CA LEU A 21 -9.77 0.75 2.23
C LEU A 21 -11.28 0.44 2.16
N LYS A 22 -11.70 -0.78 2.51
CA LYS A 22 -13.13 -1.13 2.62
C LYS A 22 -13.80 -0.38 3.77
N LYS A 23 -13.09 -0.19 4.88
CA LYS A 23 -13.60 0.53 6.07
C LYS A 23 -13.55 2.05 5.90
N PHE A 24 -12.61 2.56 5.10
CA PHE A 24 -12.40 3.99 4.87
C PHE A 24 -12.36 4.26 3.35
N PRO A 25 -13.54 4.24 2.68
CA PRO A 25 -13.63 4.28 1.22
C PRO A 25 -13.11 5.59 0.61
N GLU A 26 -13.07 6.69 1.37
CA GLU A 26 -12.51 7.96 0.94
C GLU A 26 -11.02 7.89 0.58
N PHE A 27 -10.29 6.91 1.10
CA PHE A 27 -8.90 6.65 0.72
C PHE A 27 -8.77 5.89 -0.60
N ASN A 28 -9.84 5.21 -1.04
CA ASN A 28 -9.90 4.47 -2.30
C ASN A 28 -10.59 5.28 -3.38
N ALA A 29 -10.18 6.53 -3.57
CA ALA A 29 -10.85 7.49 -4.41
C ALA A 29 -9.88 8.24 -5.33
N SER A 30 -10.45 8.96 -6.28
CA SER A 30 -9.75 9.97 -7.08
C SER A 30 -10.59 11.23 -7.17
N MET A 31 -9.92 12.36 -7.33
CA MET A 31 -10.60 13.62 -7.62
C MET A 31 -10.71 13.79 -9.14
N ASP A 32 -11.91 14.21 -9.58
CA ASP A 32 -12.15 14.67 -10.93
C ASP A 32 -12.47 16.17 -10.88
N ASN A 33 -11.81 16.96 -11.72
CA ASN A 33 -12.16 18.36 -11.90
C ASN A 33 -13.30 18.41 -12.91
N ALA A 34 -14.53 18.59 -12.43
CA ALA A 34 -15.68 18.78 -13.32
C ALA A 34 -15.50 20.04 -14.16
N VAL A 35 -16.12 20.02 -15.34
CA VAL A 35 -16.06 21.11 -16.34
C VAL A 35 -16.55 22.44 -15.75
N ASP A 36 -17.38 22.39 -14.72
CA ASP A 36 -18.02 23.54 -14.08
C ASP A 36 -17.24 24.10 -12.87
N GLY A 37 -16.02 23.61 -12.63
CA GLY A 37 -15.17 24.05 -11.51
C GLY A 37 -15.52 23.41 -10.15
N GLU A 38 -16.49 22.51 -10.09
CA GLU A 38 -16.76 21.67 -8.93
C GLU A 38 -15.75 20.51 -8.88
N ILE A 39 -15.38 20.11 -7.67
CA ILE A 39 -14.51 18.97 -7.45
C ILE A 39 -15.38 17.77 -7.08
N ASN A 40 -15.38 16.74 -7.91
CA ASN A 40 -16.06 15.50 -7.62
C ASN A 40 -15.10 14.47 -7.04
N LEU A 41 -15.49 13.84 -5.94
CA LEU A 41 -14.77 12.70 -5.37
C LEU A 41 -15.35 11.41 -5.95
N ILE A 42 -14.56 10.67 -6.72
CA ILE A 42 -14.94 9.39 -7.31
C ILE A 42 -14.43 8.28 -6.41
N ILE A 43 -15.31 7.69 -5.61
CA ILE A 43 -15.03 6.51 -4.79
C ILE A 43 -15.02 5.26 -5.68
N LYS A 44 -13.93 4.50 -5.62
CA LYS A 44 -13.76 3.30 -6.44
C LYS A 44 -14.23 2.07 -5.69
N HIS A 45 -14.99 1.20 -6.36
CA HIS A 45 -15.47 -0.07 -5.82
C HIS A 45 -14.63 -1.27 -6.25
N TYR A 46 -13.39 -1.02 -6.66
CA TYR A 46 -12.37 -2.02 -6.94
C TYR A 46 -11.07 -1.69 -6.19
N TYR A 47 -10.24 -2.68 -5.95
CA TYR A 47 -9.03 -2.53 -5.14
C TYR A 47 -7.82 -2.94 -5.96
N HIS A 48 -7.32 -2.01 -6.77
CA HIS A 48 -6.13 -2.16 -7.59
C HIS A 48 -4.98 -1.39 -6.91
N ILE A 49 -3.96 -2.11 -6.48
CA ILE A 49 -2.88 -1.52 -5.69
C ILE A 49 -1.62 -1.40 -6.52
N GLY A 50 -1.18 -0.15 -6.71
CA GLY A 50 0.12 0.18 -7.26
C GLY A 50 1.23 -0.09 -6.24
N PHE A 51 2.39 -0.49 -6.70
CA PHE A 51 3.57 -0.60 -5.85
C PHE A 51 4.81 -0.08 -6.56
N ALA A 52 5.60 0.73 -5.84
CA ALA A 52 6.79 1.35 -6.40
C ALA A 52 7.92 0.32 -6.58
N VAL A 53 8.51 0.29 -7.77
CA VAL A 53 9.67 -0.54 -8.12
C VAL A 53 10.79 0.37 -8.61
N ASP A 54 11.93 0.29 -7.94
CA ASP A 54 13.17 0.94 -8.36
C ASP A 54 13.81 0.18 -9.53
N THR A 55 14.16 0.91 -10.59
CA THR A 55 14.77 0.37 -11.81
C THR A 55 15.94 1.25 -12.25
N VAL A 56 16.79 0.74 -13.14
CA VAL A 56 17.90 1.50 -13.71
C VAL A 56 17.46 2.76 -14.48
N ASN A 57 16.20 2.78 -14.93
CA ASN A 57 15.61 3.90 -15.68
C ASN A 57 14.73 4.82 -14.80
N GLY A 58 14.76 4.64 -13.48
CA GLY A 58 13.95 5.39 -12.53
C GLY A 58 12.85 4.55 -11.86
N LEU A 59 12.00 5.24 -11.10
CA LEU A 59 10.91 4.62 -10.37
C LEU A 59 9.70 4.39 -11.28
N ILE A 60 9.14 3.19 -11.25
CA ILE A 60 7.90 2.84 -11.94
C ILE A 60 6.93 2.18 -10.97
N VAL A 61 5.63 2.27 -11.28
CA VAL A 61 4.55 1.81 -10.40
C VAL A 61 3.67 0.80 -11.14
N PRO A 62 4.04 -0.49 -11.14
CA PRO A 62 3.13 -1.54 -11.61
C PRO A 62 1.94 -1.70 -10.69
N VAL A 63 0.85 -2.25 -11.21
CA VAL A 63 -0.46 -2.36 -10.54
C VAL A 63 -0.90 -3.80 -10.47
N ILE A 64 -1.17 -4.31 -9.27
CA ILE A 64 -1.88 -5.57 -9.08
C ILE A 64 -3.37 -5.27 -8.97
N LYS A 65 -4.14 -5.85 -9.87
CA LYS A 65 -5.59 -5.64 -9.96
C LYS A 65 -6.34 -6.60 -9.04
N ASP A 66 -7.52 -6.18 -8.58
CA ASP A 66 -8.47 -7.03 -7.84
C ASP A 66 -7.84 -7.77 -6.63
N ILE A 67 -7.10 -7.01 -5.80
CA ILE A 67 -6.41 -7.58 -4.61
C ILE A 67 -7.40 -8.23 -3.63
N ASP A 68 -8.61 -7.69 -3.53
CA ASP A 68 -9.68 -8.22 -2.69
C ASP A 68 -10.10 -9.65 -3.07
N GLN A 69 -10.05 -9.98 -4.38
CA GLN A 69 -10.40 -11.29 -4.94
C GLN A 69 -9.25 -12.30 -4.90
N LYS A 70 -8.04 -11.89 -4.55
CA LYS A 70 -6.83 -12.73 -4.63
C LYS A 70 -6.36 -13.20 -3.27
N GLY A 71 -5.86 -14.43 -3.22
CA GLY A 71 -5.14 -14.95 -2.06
C GLY A 71 -3.72 -14.38 -1.97
N ILE A 72 -3.11 -14.46 -0.78
CA ILE A 72 -1.76 -13.94 -0.53
C ILE A 72 -0.71 -14.56 -1.44
N ILE A 73 -0.84 -15.85 -1.76
CA ILE A 73 0.10 -16.56 -2.65
C ILE A 73 0.04 -15.96 -4.05
N THR A 74 -1.15 -15.78 -4.62
CA THR A 74 -1.33 -15.19 -5.95
C THR A 74 -0.79 -13.76 -6.00
N ILE A 75 -1.04 -12.96 -4.96
CA ILE A 75 -0.49 -11.60 -4.86
C ILE A 75 1.05 -11.65 -4.84
N ALA A 76 1.65 -12.58 -4.10
CA ALA A 76 3.11 -12.71 -4.03
C ALA A 76 3.72 -13.13 -5.38
N GLU A 77 3.06 -14.01 -6.12
CA GLU A 77 3.46 -14.41 -7.48
C GLU A 77 3.42 -13.23 -8.44
N GLU A 78 2.32 -12.48 -8.47
CA GLU A 78 2.18 -11.28 -9.30
C GLU A 78 3.20 -10.19 -8.94
N LEU A 79 3.46 -9.97 -7.63
CA LEU A 79 4.51 -9.06 -7.16
C LEU A 79 5.88 -9.43 -7.74
N ILE A 80 6.24 -10.71 -7.71
CA ILE A 80 7.52 -11.20 -8.23
C ILE A 80 7.58 -10.99 -9.75
N GLN A 81 6.53 -11.38 -10.45
CA GLN A 81 6.45 -11.30 -11.91
C GLN A 81 6.52 -9.84 -12.38
N LEU A 82 5.68 -8.96 -11.86
CA LEU A 82 5.65 -7.56 -12.26
C LEU A 82 6.93 -6.83 -11.88
N SER A 83 7.54 -7.14 -10.73
CA SER A 83 8.83 -6.58 -10.33
C SER A 83 9.97 -7.00 -11.27
N ALA A 84 9.96 -8.24 -11.77
CA ALA A 84 10.93 -8.70 -12.74
C ALA A 84 10.76 -7.98 -14.08
N LEU A 85 9.53 -7.93 -14.61
CA LEU A 85 9.20 -7.22 -15.85
C LEU A 85 9.56 -5.72 -15.75
N ALA A 86 9.33 -5.11 -14.58
CA ALA A 86 9.70 -3.73 -14.31
C ALA A 86 11.20 -3.50 -14.49
N ARG A 87 12.04 -4.31 -13.83
CA ARG A 87 13.50 -4.18 -13.91
C ARG A 87 14.06 -4.50 -15.29
N GLU A 88 13.39 -5.36 -16.04
CA GLU A 88 13.75 -5.70 -17.44
C GLU A 88 13.23 -4.66 -18.45
N GLY A 89 12.47 -3.66 -18.03
CA GLY A 89 11.86 -2.67 -18.93
C GLY A 89 10.81 -3.25 -19.88
N LYS A 90 10.15 -4.34 -19.46
CA LYS A 90 9.17 -5.10 -20.27
C LYS A 90 7.72 -4.92 -19.82
N LEU A 91 7.44 -4.04 -18.87
CA LEU A 91 6.06 -3.72 -18.48
C LEU A 91 5.29 -3.09 -19.64
N LYS A 92 4.06 -3.51 -19.81
CA LYS A 92 3.14 -2.87 -20.76
C LYS A 92 2.45 -1.67 -20.08
N PRO A 93 2.01 -0.66 -20.83
CA PRO A 93 1.27 0.49 -20.27
C PRO A 93 0.08 0.08 -19.40
N ILE A 94 -0.64 -0.98 -19.78
CA ILE A 94 -1.81 -1.50 -19.04
C ILE A 94 -1.45 -2.06 -17.65
N ASP A 95 -0.18 -2.47 -17.46
CA ASP A 95 0.31 -3.01 -16.19
C ASP A 95 0.65 -1.90 -15.18
N MET A 96 0.62 -0.63 -15.60
CA MET A 96 0.92 0.56 -14.81
C MET A 96 -0.29 1.51 -14.65
N GLN A 97 -1.48 1.05 -15.02
CA GLN A 97 -2.69 1.88 -15.05
C GLN A 97 -3.80 1.32 -14.17
N GLY A 98 -4.64 2.23 -13.68
CA GLY A 98 -5.87 1.91 -12.97
C GLY A 98 -5.69 1.66 -11.48
N ALA A 99 -4.56 1.99 -10.88
CA ALA A 99 -4.40 1.92 -9.44
C ALA A 99 -5.44 2.79 -8.72
N SER A 100 -5.89 2.32 -7.57
CA SER A 100 -6.79 3.06 -6.69
C SER A 100 -6.06 3.57 -5.44
N PHE A 101 -4.91 2.97 -5.14
CA PHE A 101 -4.01 3.34 -4.04
C PHE A 101 -2.61 2.80 -4.33
N THR A 102 -1.57 3.49 -3.90
CA THR A 102 -0.18 3.07 -4.13
C THR A 102 0.56 2.81 -2.81
N ILE A 103 1.45 1.81 -2.81
CA ILE A 103 2.42 1.54 -1.74
C ILE A 103 3.82 1.82 -2.27
N SER A 104 4.58 2.65 -1.55
CA SER A 104 6.01 2.85 -1.77
C SER A 104 6.80 2.19 -0.64
N SER A 105 7.65 1.20 -0.96
CA SER A 105 8.39 0.46 0.06
C SER A 105 9.89 0.66 -0.09
N LEU A 106 10.51 1.22 0.95
CA LEU A 106 11.96 1.31 1.12
C LEU A 106 12.50 0.26 2.10
N GLY A 107 11.68 -0.70 2.50
CA GLY A 107 12.02 -1.72 3.50
C GLY A 107 13.24 -2.57 3.17
N GLY A 108 13.54 -2.76 1.88
CA GLY A 108 14.74 -3.45 1.40
C GLY A 108 15.98 -2.56 1.29
N ILE A 109 15.82 -1.22 1.34
CA ILE A 109 16.89 -0.24 1.14
C ILE A 109 17.36 0.31 2.49
N GLY A 110 16.43 0.87 3.28
CA GLY A 110 16.76 1.47 4.58
C GLY A 110 15.79 2.58 4.96
N GLY A 111 16.23 3.44 5.88
CA GLY A 111 15.44 4.56 6.38
C GLY A 111 14.51 4.21 7.54
N THR A 112 14.17 5.21 8.33
CA THR A 112 13.28 5.10 9.50
C THR A 112 11.92 5.69 9.24
N ALA A 113 11.85 6.68 8.34
CA ALA A 113 10.62 7.32 7.84
C ALA A 113 10.95 8.05 6.54
N PHE A 114 9.95 8.29 5.70
CA PHE A 114 10.01 9.17 4.55
C PHE A 114 8.61 9.66 4.20
N THR A 115 8.51 10.69 3.36
CA THR A 115 7.25 11.22 2.88
C THR A 115 7.06 10.78 1.43
N PRO A 116 6.21 9.78 1.14
CA PRO A 116 5.92 9.37 -0.23
C PRO A 116 5.12 10.46 -0.95
N ILE A 117 5.32 10.60 -2.25
CA ILE A 117 4.58 11.54 -3.09
C ILE A 117 3.38 10.81 -3.69
N ILE A 118 2.20 11.41 -3.58
CA ILE A 118 0.94 10.84 -4.08
C ILE A 118 1.05 10.63 -5.60
N ASN A 119 0.63 9.45 -6.04
CA ASN A 119 0.59 9.08 -7.45
C ASN A 119 -0.78 9.47 -8.05
N ALA A 120 -0.89 10.69 -8.57
CA ALA A 120 -2.15 11.17 -9.14
C ALA A 120 -2.70 10.21 -10.22
N PRO A 121 -4.01 10.00 -10.29
CA PRO A 121 -5.11 10.72 -9.63
C PRO A 121 -5.54 10.14 -8.27
N GLU A 122 -4.75 9.25 -7.66
CA GLU A 122 -5.00 8.73 -6.32
C GLU A 122 -4.97 9.85 -5.28
N VAL A 123 -5.69 9.68 -4.17
CA VAL A 123 -5.77 10.69 -3.09
C VAL A 123 -4.85 10.39 -1.92
N ALA A 124 -4.23 9.22 -1.89
CA ALA A 124 -3.30 8.84 -0.82
C ALA A 124 -2.27 7.80 -1.28
N ILE A 125 -1.16 7.73 -0.56
CA ILE A 125 -0.07 6.76 -0.77
C ILE A 125 0.49 6.33 0.58
N LEU A 126 0.80 5.04 0.71
CA LEU A 126 1.42 4.47 1.91
C LEU A 126 2.92 4.27 1.69
N GLY A 127 3.73 4.90 2.52
CA GLY A 127 5.17 4.67 2.63
C GLY A 127 5.49 3.60 3.66
N VAL A 128 6.40 2.69 3.34
CA VAL A 128 6.85 1.61 4.21
C VAL A 128 8.36 1.67 4.35
N SER A 129 8.86 1.91 5.55
CA SER A 129 10.29 1.92 5.85
C SER A 129 10.77 0.56 6.37
N LYS A 130 12.06 0.45 6.67
CA LYS A 130 12.68 -0.80 7.12
C LYS A 130 12.15 -1.21 8.50
N ALA A 131 11.65 -2.45 8.59
CA ALA A 131 11.28 -3.04 9.87
C ALA A 131 12.52 -3.22 10.77
N SER A 132 12.37 -2.90 12.04
CA SER A 132 13.45 -3.00 13.03
C SER A 132 12.91 -3.42 14.40
N ILE A 133 13.75 -4.12 15.17
CA ILE A 133 13.40 -4.46 16.55
C ILE A 133 13.56 -3.21 17.41
N LYS A 134 12.48 -2.85 18.13
CA LYS A 134 12.44 -1.72 19.07
C LYS A 134 11.98 -2.18 20.45
N PRO A 135 12.49 -1.59 21.54
CA PRO A 135 11.98 -1.82 22.87
C PRO A 135 10.61 -1.12 23.02
N ILE A 136 9.56 -1.89 23.19
CA ILE A 136 8.21 -1.38 23.41
C ILE A 136 7.83 -1.66 24.86
N TYR A 137 7.40 -0.61 25.56
CA TYR A 137 6.93 -0.74 26.93
C TYR A 137 5.60 -1.49 26.98
N HIS A 138 5.54 -2.60 27.69
CA HIS A 138 4.36 -3.40 27.86
C HIS A 138 4.16 -3.80 29.34
N GLY A 139 3.09 -3.30 29.91
CA GLY A 139 2.77 -3.51 31.31
C GLY A 139 3.74 -2.84 32.28
N LYS A 140 4.84 -3.48 32.64
CA LYS A 140 5.86 -2.97 33.59
C LYS A 140 7.29 -3.12 33.08
N GLN A 141 7.49 -3.59 31.85
CA GLN A 141 8.81 -3.84 31.29
C GLN A 141 8.88 -3.54 29.80
N PHE A 142 10.09 -3.35 29.28
CA PHE A 142 10.33 -3.27 27.85
C PHE A 142 10.41 -4.67 27.25
N ALA A 143 9.69 -4.88 26.16
CA ALA A 143 9.78 -6.09 25.36
C ALA A 143 10.27 -5.76 23.95
N PRO A 144 11.19 -6.57 23.36
CA PRO A 144 11.59 -6.39 21.98
C PRO A 144 10.42 -6.72 21.05
N ARG A 145 10.10 -5.79 20.13
CA ARG A 145 9.04 -5.99 19.13
C ARG A 145 9.57 -5.59 17.74
N LEU A 146 9.21 -6.38 16.73
CA LEU A 146 9.46 -6.00 15.34
C LEU A 146 8.48 -4.92 14.95
N MET A 147 8.97 -3.71 14.72
CA MET A 147 8.18 -2.54 14.36
C MET A 147 8.37 -2.22 12.89
N LEU A 148 7.25 -2.02 12.18
CA LEU A 148 7.22 -1.59 10.78
C LEU A 148 6.80 -0.12 10.74
N PRO A 149 7.69 0.82 10.39
CA PRO A 149 7.30 2.22 10.25
C PRO A 149 6.46 2.42 9.00
N LEU A 150 5.32 3.07 9.17
CA LEU A 150 4.41 3.44 8.10
C LEU A 150 4.30 4.96 8.03
N SER A 151 4.29 5.50 6.82
CA SER A 151 4.07 6.92 6.53
C SER A 151 2.90 7.03 5.55
N LEU A 152 1.94 7.89 5.83
CA LEU A 152 0.79 8.13 4.96
C LEU A 152 0.84 9.57 4.44
N SER A 153 0.90 9.73 3.10
CA SER A 153 0.65 11.02 2.46
C SER A 153 -0.74 10.99 1.84
N TYR A 154 -1.46 12.08 1.95
CA TYR A 154 -2.83 12.19 1.46
C TYR A 154 -3.16 13.61 0.99
N ASP A 155 -4.13 13.72 0.10
CA ASP A 155 -4.65 14.99 -0.36
C ASP A 155 -5.59 15.59 0.71
N HIS A 156 -5.14 16.67 1.34
CA HIS A 156 -5.86 17.27 2.47
C HIS A 156 -7.16 18.00 2.05
N ARG A 157 -7.46 18.05 0.75
CA ARG A 157 -8.76 18.51 0.24
C ARG A 157 -9.86 17.43 0.41
N VAL A 158 -9.44 16.15 0.50
CA VAL A 158 -10.32 14.98 0.60
C VAL A 158 -10.27 14.35 1.98
N ILE A 159 -9.07 14.21 2.54
CA ILE A 159 -8.82 13.48 3.78
C ILE A 159 -8.30 14.45 4.83
N ASP A 160 -8.93 14.47 6.00
CA ASP A 160 -8.44 15.22 7.15
C ASP A 160 -7.49 14.40 8.03
N GLY A 161 -6.80 15.09 8.95
CA GLY A 161 -5.84 14.45 9.85
C GLY A 161 -6.45 13.40 10.78
N ALA A 162 -7.72 13.58 11.18
CA ALA A 162 -8.40 12.62 12.05
C ALA A 162 -8.77 11.34 11.29
N ALA A 163 -9.22 11.45 10.03
CA ALA A 163 -9.45 10.31 9.15
C ALA A 163 -8.14 9.56 8.89
N ALA A 164 -7.05 10.28 8.58
CA ALA A 164 -5.72 9.70 8.37
C ALA A 164 -5.21 8.93 9.60
N ALA A 165 -5.40 9.48 10.81
CA ALA A 165 -5.04 8.82 12.04
C ALA A 165 -5.86 7.55 12.29
N ARG A 166 -7.19 7.60 12.07
CA ARG A 166 -8.07 6.42 12.19
C ARG A 166 -7.70 5.33 11.18
N PHE A 167 -7.42 5.71 9.93
CA PHE A 167 -6.99 4.79 8.89
C PHE A 167 -5.69 4.08 9.25
N THR A 168 -4.65 4.82 9.65
CA THR A 168 -3.35 4.24 10.00
C THR A 168 -3.42 3.38 11.26
N THR A 169 -4.23 3.78 12.26
CA THR A 169 -4.50 2.96 13.45
C THR A 169 -5.14 1.63 13.06
N HIS A 170 -6.21 1.65 12.27
CA HIS A 170 -6.87 0.42 11.81
C HIS A 170 -5.94 -0.46 10.98
N LEU A 171 -5.16 0.12 10.06
CA LEU A 171 -4.16 -0.65 9.30
C LEU A 171 -3.12 -1.32 10.21
N SER A 172 -2.68 -0.62 11.27
CA SER A 172 -1.78 -1.19 12.27
C SER A 172 -2.41 -2.34 13.06
N GLU A 173 -3.69 -2.23 13.41
CA GLU A 173 -4.45 -3.30 14.08
C GLU A 173 -4.55 -4.54 13.18
N VAL A 174 -4.92 -4.37 11.91
CA VAL A 174 -5.01 -5.47 10.93
C VAL A 174 -3.65 -6.13 10.69
N LEU A 175 -2.55 -5.35 10.64
CA LEU A 175 -1.20 -5.90 10.51
C LEU A 175 -0.74 -6.63 11.77
N THR A 176 -1.22 -6.24 12.94
CA THR A 176 -0.91 -6.91 14.21
C THR A 176 -1.65 -8.23 14.33
N ASP A 177 -2.86 -8.30 13.79
CA ASP A 177 -3.65 -9.54 13.70
C ASP A 177 -4.27 -9.69 12.30
N MET A 178 -3.55 -10.40 11.43
CA MET A 178 -3.96 -10.60 10.03
C MET A 178 -5.30 -11.37 9.86
N ARG A 179 -5.84 -11.97 10.93
CA ARG A 179 -7.18 -12.59 10.88
C ARG A 179 -8.26 -11.55 10.60
N LEU A 180 -8.03 -10.29 11.02
CA LEU A 180 -8.93 -9.17 10.73
C LEU A 180 -9.00 -8.81 9.23
N ALA A 181 -8.02 -9.21 8.43
CA ALA A 181 -8.07 -9.03 6.98
C ALA A 181 -8.93 -10.07 6.25
N LEU A 182 -9.41 -11.10 6.97
CA LEU A 182 -10.22 -12.19 6.44
C LEU A 182 -11.72 -12.00 6.75
N LEU A 183 -12.05 -11.03 7.59
CA LEU A 183 -13.42 -10.62 7.94
C LEU A 183 -13.91 -9.50 7.01
#